data_4e8460f7cf9b8aa47722cae4290fdc9e
#
_entry.id   4e8460f7cf9b8aa47722cae4290fdc9e
#
_cell.length_a   1.000
_cell.length_b   1.000
_cell.length_c   1.000
_cell.angle_alpha   90.00
_cell.angle_beta   90.00
_cell.angle_gamma   90.00
#
_symmetry.space_group_name_H-M   'P 1'
#
loop_
_entity.id
_entity.type
_entity.pdbx_description
1 polymer ?
#
loop_
_entity_poly.entity_id
_entity_poly.type
_entity_poly.pdbx_seq_one_letter_code
_entity_poly.pdbx_strand_id
1 'polypeptide(L)'
;MSIVLSVTIPVFIVIAIGYIAVWRGFMNDQHIDGLWKFAQGFAIPCLLFKAIWQLDLGNDFNSPILPAYYSGSLVNFLLGYFGAKLIFKRSIEDSISIGFTAMFANAVLLGLAINGRAYGLESIPSAYAIIAIHAPFCYLIGITAMEIAKSEKLKIKELFLSVSKAIFKNSLMIGIGLGFLANFMELTLPSAASDALNLIVRAALPAALFGLGGVLVRYNPKGDLRLIAYLCIISLIIHPLITLTISSTFFTLQPEVFYPAVITAAMAPGMNAFMFANMYGNAKQIAASTVLVGT
;
A
#
# COMPACT_ATOMS: atom_id res chain seq x y z
N MET A 1 -13.98 -24.92 -7.17
CA MET A 1 -13.81 -23.54 -6.71
C MET A 1 -12.78 -22.90 -7.62
N SER A 2 -13.00 -21.70 -8.14
CA SER A 2 -12.01 -21.06 -9.02
C SER A 2 -10.70 -20.79 -8.25
N ILE A 3 -9.57 -20.86 -8.92
CA ILE A 3 -8.24 -20.59 -8.32
C ILE A 3 -8.24 -19.23 -7.61
N VAL A 4 -8.91 -18.24 -8.20
CA VAL A 4 -9.05 -16.90 -7.61
C VAL A 4 -9.69 -16.96 -6.22
N LEU A 5 -10.80 -17.68 -6.06
CA LEU A 5 -11.49 -17.82 -4.77
C LEU A 5 -10.64 -18.57 -3.74
N SER A 6 -9.89 -19.61 -4.15
CA SER A 6 -9.02 -20.37 -3.24
C SER A 6 -7.85 -19.52 -2.71
N VAL A 7 -7.41 -18.53 -3.47
CA VAL A 7 -6.35 -17.60 -3.07
C VAL A 7 -6.88 -16.47 -2.20
N THR A 8 -7.99 -15.86 -2.58
CA THR A 8 -8.50 -14.63 -1.94
C THR A 8 -9.32 -14.89 -0.68
N ILE A 9 -10.22 -15.89 -0.67
CA ILE A 9 -11.10 -16.16 0.47
C ILE A 9 -10.37 -16.29 1.81
N PRO A 10 -9.25 -17.04 1.94
CA PRO A 10 -8.55 -17.14 3.22
C PRO A 10 -8.03 -15.80 3.75
N VAL A 11 -7.61 -14.89 2.88
CA VAL A 11 -7.17 -13.54 3.28
C VAL A 11 -8.34 -12.78 3.91
N PHE A 12 -9.50 -12.78 3.24
CA PHE A 12 -10.70 -12.10 3.75
C PHE A 12 -11.30 -12.79 4.98
N ILE A 13 -11.17 -14.12 5.13
CA ILE A 13 -11.57 -14.82 6.35
C ILE A 13 -10.74 -14.33 7.55
N VAL A 14 -9.43 -14.17 7.43
CA VAL A 14 -8.58 -13.67 8.52
C VAL A 14 -8.98 -12.24 8.90
N ILE A 15 -9.24 -11.38 7.91
CA ILE A 15 -9.76 -10.01 8.14
C ILE A 15 -11.12 -10.07 8.86
N ALA A 16 -12.04 -10.91 8.39
CA ALA A 16 -13.37 -11.07 8.98
C ALA A 16 -13.29 -11.59 10.44
N ILE A 17 -12.40 -12.54 10.73
CA ILE A 17 -12.19 -13.02 12.10
C ILE A 17 -11.71 -11.88 13.00
N GLY A 18 -10.76 -11.06 12.55
CA GLY A 18 -10.30 -9.87 13.30
C GLY A 18 -11.42 -8.86 13.53
N TYR A 19 -12.25 -8.61 12.52
CA TYR A 19 -13.43 -7.77 12.63
C TYR A 19 -14.43 -8.31 13.68
N ILE A 20 -14.79 -9.59 13.57
CA ILE A 20 -15.75 -10.27 14.47
C ILE A 20 -15.22 -10.30 15.90
N ALA A 21 -13.91 -10.52 16.11
CA ALA A 21 -13.29 -10.53 17.44
C ALA A 21 -13.49 -9.22 18.19
N VAL A 22 -13.37 -8.08 17.50
CA VAL A 22 -13.62 -6.76 18.11
C VAL A 22 -15.12 -6.49 18.23
N TRP A 23 -15.89 -6.74 17.16
CA TRP A 23 -17.33 -6.50 17.15
C TRP A 23 -18.06 -7.29 18.25
N ARG A 24 -17.62 -8.52 18.55
CA ARG A 24 -18.15 -9.36 19.62
C ARG A 24 -17.56 -9.07 21.01
N GLY A 25 -16.60 -8.15 21.11
CA GLY A 25 -15.98 -7.77 22.38
C GLY A 25 -14.93 -8.75 22.91
N PHE A 26 -14.49 -9.76 22.13
CA PHE A 26 -13.37 -10.62 22.52
C PHE A 26 -12.05 -9.87 22.59
N MET A 27 -11.89 -8.85 21.75
CA MET A 27 -10.76 -7.94 21.77
C MET A 27 -11.26 -6.49 21.82
N ASN A 28 -10.61 -5.68 22.62
CA ASN A 28 -10.88 -4.24 22.68
C ASN A 28 -9.88 -3.46 21.81
N ASP A 29 -10.08 -2.14 21.74
CA ASP A 29 -9.23 -1.24 20.95
C ASP A 29 -7.75 -1.32 21.33
N GLN A 30 -7.42 -1.44 22.64
CA GLN A 30 -6.04 -1.52 23.09
C GLN A 30 -5.34 -2.81 22.62
N HIS A 31 -6.06 -3.93 22.62
CA HIS A 31 -5.53 -5.20 22.09
C HIS A 31 -5.22 -5.10 20.60
N ILE A 32 -6.11 -4.47 19.82
CA ILE A 32 -5.92 -4.28 18.38
C ILE A 32 -4.81 -3.29 18.10
N ASP A 33 -4.69 -2.20 18.86
CA ASP A 33 -3.59 -1.26 18.73
C ASP A 33 -2.24 -1.89 19.04
N GLY A 34 -2.17 -2.78 20.04
CA GLY A 34 -0.98 -3.56 20.35
C GLY A 34 -0.58 -4.49 19.20
N LEU A 35 -1.55 -5.27 18.68
CA LEU A 35 -1.33 -6.16 17.54
C LEU A 35 -0.92 -5.38 16.29
N TRP A 36 -1.58 -4.24 16.02
CA TRP A 36 -1.28 -3.37 14.90
C TRP A 36 0.13 -2.77 15.00
N LYS A 37 0.53 -2.31 16.20
CA LYS A 37 1.89 -1.84 16.47
C LYS A 37 2.93 -2.92 16.25
N PHE A 38 2.67 -4.15 16.70
CA PHE A 38 3.55 -5.29 16.42
C PHE A 38 3.66 -5.55 14.92
N ALA A 39 2.52 -5.67 14.22
CA ALA A 39 2.51 -5.98 12.80
C ALA A 39 3.20 -4.89 11.97
N GLN A 40 2.78 -3.63 12.12
CA GLN A 40 3.28 -2.50 11.32
C GLN A 40 4.64 -1.97 11.79
N GLY A 41 4.93 -2.08 13.09
CA GLY A 41 6.16 -1.56 13.69
C GLY A 41 7.34 -2.52 13.62
N PHE A 42 7.10 -3.84 13.56
CA PHE A 42 8.15 -4.85 13.59
C PHE A 42 8.02 -5.92 12.51
N ALA A 43 6.89 -6.63 12.46
CA ALA A 43 6.80 -7.85 11.66
C ALA A 43 6.81 -7.56 10.15
N ILE A 44 6.04 -6.58 9.67
CA ILE A 44 6.07 -6.15 8.27
C ILE A 44 7.41 -5.50 7.89
N PRO A 45 8.01 -4.58 8.68
CA PRO A 45 9.37 -4.12 8.43
C PRO A 45 10.41 -5.23 8.30
N CYS A 46 10.36 -6.26 9.15
CA CYS A 46 11.23 -7.44 9.04
C CYS A 46 10.98 -8.24 7.75
N LEU A 47 9.72 -8.39 7.35
CA LEU A 47 9.36 -9.05 6.08
C LEU A 47 9.92 -8.26 4.90
N LEU A 48 9.73 -6.95 4.87
CA LEU A 48 10.22 -6.09 3.80
C LEU A 48 11.76 -6.01 3.79
N PHE A 49 12.38 -5.94 4.97
CA PHE A 49 13.84 -6.04 5.11
C PHE A 49 14.37 -7.31 4.44
N LYS A 50 13.83 -8.48 4.82
CA LYS A 50 14.26 -9.76 4.26
C LYS A 50 14.04 -9.81 2.75
N ALA A 51 12.86 -9.39 2.28
CA ALA A 51 12.52 -9.43 0.87
C ALA A 51 13.45 -8.56 0.03
N ILE A 52 13.70 -7.30 0.44
CA ILE A 52 14.57 -6.35 -0.28
C ILE A 52 16.04 -6.78 -0.19
N TRP A 53 16.47 -7.29 0.97
CA TRP A 53 17.82 -7.84 1.13
C TRP A 53 18.13 -8.96 0.14
N GLN A 54 17.15 -9.79 -0.21
CA GLN A 54 17.28 -10.95 -1.10
C GLN A 54 16.98 -10.66 -2.58
N LEU A 55 16.57 -9.42 -2.94
CA LEU A 55 16.29 -9.05 -4.34
C LEU A 55 17.55 -8.99 -5.19
N ASP A 56 17.44 -9.39 -6.45
CA ASP A 56 18.38 -9.04 -7.51
C ASP A 56 18.10 -7.60 -7.99
N LEU A 57 18.77 -6.63 -7.35
CA LEU A 57 18.53 -5.21 -7.64
C LEU A 57 18.79 -4.84 -9.09
N GLY A 58 19.72 -5.54 -9.77
CA GLY A 58 20.04 -5.29 -11.18
C GLY A 58 18.90 -5.64 -12.12
N ASN A 59 18.27 -6.79 -11.91
CA ASN A 59 17.22 -7.31 -12.76
C ASN A 59 15.82 -6.83 -12.32
N ASP A 60 15.53 -6.83 -11.00
CA ASP A 60 14.19 -6.57 -10.49
C ASP A 60 13.79 -5.08 -10.60
N PHE A 61 14.76 -4.15 -10.46
CA PHE A 61 14.49 -2.71 -10.60
C PHE A 61 14.62 -2.18 -12.02
N ASN A 62 15.31 -2.88 -12.92
CA ASN A 62 15.32 -2.56 -14.35
C ASN A 62 14.07 -3.06 -15.10
N SER A 63 13.15 -3.69 -14.40
CA SER A 63 11.93 -4.24 -14.99
C SER A 63 11.00 -3.13 -15.48
N PRO A 64 10.52 -3.19 -16.73
CA PRO A 64 9.52 -2.27 -17.29
C PRO A 64 8.19 -2.27 -16.52
N ILE A 65 8.03 -3.17 -15.57
CA ILE A 65 6.83 -3.24 -14.74
C ILE A 65 6.66 -1.99 -13.85
N LEU A 66 7.77 -1.39 -13.39
CA LEU A 66 7.72 -0.19 -12.56
C LEU A 66 7.07 1.00 -13.29
N PRO A 67 7.55 1.43 -14.49
CA PRO A 67 6.86 2.48 -15.23
C PRO A 67 5.42 2.10 -15.60
N ALA A 68 5.11 0.84 -15.89
CA ALA A 68 3.73 0.42 -16.18
C ALA A 68 2.81 0.61 -14.95
N TYR A 69 3.25 0.14 -13.78
CA TYR A 69 2.50 0.28 -12.53
C TYR A 69 2.34 1.76 -12.11
N TYR A 70 3.42 2.53 -12.13
CA TYR A 70 3.39 3.92 -11.65
C TYR A 70 2.72 4.89 -12.62
N SER A 71 2.65 4.57 -13.91
CA SER A 71 1.79 5.29 -14.85
C SER A 71 0.32 5.15 -14.45
N GLY A 72 -0.13 3.93 -14.13
CA GLY A 72 -1.49 3.69 -13.61
C GLY A 72 -1.74 4.41 -12.29
N SER A 73 -0.80 4.34 -11.37
CA SER A 73 -0.87 5.03 -10.08
C SER A 73 -1.00 6.55 -10.25
N LEU A 74 -0.21 7.16 -11.14
CA LEU A 74 -0.28 8.60 -11.44
C LEU A 74 -1.61 8.98 -12.10
N VAL A 75 -2.09 8.20 -13.05
CA VAL A 75 -3.41 8.42 -13.68
C VAL A 75 -4.51 8.35 -12.63
N ASN A 76 -4.44 7.41 -11.69
CA ASN A 76 -5.39 7.33 -10.58
C ASN A 76 -5.39 8.59 -9.70
N PHE A 77 -4.19 9.14 -9.40
CA PHE A 77 -4.10 10.42 -8.69
C PHE A 77 -4.82 11.54 -9.45
N LEU A 78 -4.57 11.66 -10.75
CA LEU A 78 -5.16 12.68 -11.59
C LEU A 78 -6.68 12.50 -11.71
N LEU A 79 -7.16 11.28 -11.95
CA LEU A 79 -8.60 10.99 -12.00
C LEU A 79 -9.27 11.29 -10.67
N GLY A 80 -8.67 10.86 -9.55
CA GLY A 80 -9.17 11.16 -8.21
C GLY A 80 -9.22 12.65 -7.93
N TYR A 81 -8.16 13.38 -8.24
CA TYR A 81 -8.07 14.83 -8.07
C TYR A 81 -9.08 15.59 -8.94
N PHE A 82 -9.08 15.38 -10.26
CA PHE A 82 -9.96 16.11 -11.17
C PHE A 82 -11.42 15.69 -10.99
N GLY A 83 -11.69 14.40 -10.74
CA GLY A 83 -13.03 13.94 -10.42
C GLY A 83 -13.58 14.62 -9.16
N ALA A 84 -12.81 14.64 -8.07
CA ALA A 84 -13.18 15.31 -6.83
C ALA A 84 -13.45 16.81 -7.08
N LYS A 85 -12.56 17.48 -7.80
CA LYS A 85 -12.67 18.92 -8.05
C LYS A 85 -13.80 19.29 -9.01
N LEU A 86 -13.90 18.61 -10.15
CA LEU A 86 -14.80 19.01 -11.25
C LEU A 86 -16.20 18.41 -11.12
N ILE A 87 -16.31 17.14 -10.69
CA ILE A 87 -17.58 16.42 -10.57
C ILE A 87 -18.18 16.64 -9.18
N PHE A 88 -17.38 16.39 -8.13
CA PHE A 88 -17.86 16.45 -6.75
C PHE A 88 -17.67 17.80 -6.06
N LYS A 89 -17.11 18.80 -6.76
CA LYS A 89 -16.99 20.21 -6.32
C LYS A 89 -16.25 20.35 -4.97
N ARG A 90 -15.22 19.52 -4.71
CA ARG A 90 -14.39 19.57 -3.50
C ARG A 90 -13.36 20.71 -3.57
N SER A 91 -12.87 21.16 -2.41
CA SER A 91 -11.73 22.10 -2.36
C SER A 91 -10.50 21.51 -3.04
N ILE A 92 -9.48 22.33 -3.30
CA ILE A 92 -8.23 21.87 -3.92
C ILE A 92 -7.55 20.87 -3.00
N GLU A 93 -7.44 21.19 -1.71
CA GLU A 93 -6.77 20.38 -0.70
C GLU A 93 -7.49 19.04 -0.47
N ASP A 94 -8.83 19.06 -0.40
CA ASP A 94 -9.61 17.83 -0.34
C ASP A 94 -9.40 16.98 -1.59
N SER A 95 -9.39 17.62 -2.78
CA SER A 95 -9.19 16.91 -4.05
C SER A 95 -7.82 16.28 -4.15
N ILE A 96 -6.76 16.90 -3.59
CA ILE A 96 -5.43 16.29 -3.51
C ILE A 96 -5.44 15.07 -2.58
N SER A 97 -6.06 15.17 -1.42
CA SER A 97 -6.19 14.03 -0.49
C SER A 97 -7.00 12.87 -1.08
N ILE A 98 -8.02 13.19 -1.87
CA ILE A 98 -8.84 12.23 -2.61
C ILE A 98 -8.03 11.58 -3.74
N GLY A 99 -7.26 12.36 -4.50
CA GLY A 99 -6.34 11.86 -5.52
C GLY A 99 -5.28 10.93 -4.91
N PHE A 100 -4.71 11.31 -3.77
CA PHE A 100 -3.78 10.45 -3.04
C PHE A 100 -4.44 9.13 -2.61
N THR A 101 -5.69 9.18 -2.16
CA THR A 101 -6.46 7.98 -1.79
C THR A 101 -6.66 7.04 -2.99
N ALA A 102 -6.96 7.57 -4.16
CA ALA A 102 -7.09 6.78 -5.38
C ALA A 102 -5.77 6.15 -5.84
N MET A 103 -4.64 6.82 -5.59
CA MET A 103 -3.30 6.41 -6.01
C MET A 103 -2.68 5.36 -5.09
N PHE A 104 -2.92 5.44 -3.78
CA PHE A 104 -2.20 4.63 -2.78
C PHE A 104 -2.83 3.26 -2.58
N ALA A 105 -2.39 2.27 -3.36
CA ALA A 105 -2.86 0.88 -3.22
C ALA A 105 -2.35 0.21 -1.94
N ASN A 106 -3.13 -0.72 -1.37
CA ASN A 106 -2.75 -1.55 -0.23
C ASN A 106 -1.82 -2.71 -0.66
N ALA A 107 -0.70 -2.33 -1.27
CA ALA A 107 0.28 -3.26 -1.83
C ALA A 107 0.89 -4.20 -0.79
N VAL A 108 1.10 -3.72 0.44
CA VAL A 108 1.77 -4.49 1.50
C VAL A 108 0.80 -5.48 2.15
N LEU A 109 -0.34 -5.03 2.69
CA LEU A 109 -1.21 -5.92 3.48
C LEU A 109 -2.02 -6.86 2.61
N LEU A 110 -2.73 -6.32 1.61
CA LEU A 110 -3.53 -7.13 0.69
C LEU A 110 -2.69 -7.68 -0.46
N GLY A 111 -1.86 -6.82 -1.07
CA GLY A 111 -1.06 -7.20 -2.22
C GLY A 111 -0.12 -8.36 -1.93
N LEU A 112 0.70 -8.30 -0.87
CA LEU A 112 1.58 -9.42 -0.50
C LEU A 112 0.82 -10.64 -0.02
N ALA A 113 -0.30 -10.47 0.71
CA ALA A 113 -1.08 -11.61 1.17
C ALA A 113 -1.69 -12.39 0.00
N ILE A 114 -2.24 -11.71 -1.01
CA ILE A 114 -2.84 -12.35 -2.18
C ILE A 114 -1.77 -12.89 -3.12
N ASN A 115 -0.74 -12.11 -3.46
CA ASN A 115 0.36 -12.56 -4.29
C ASN A 115 1.13 -13.73 -3.66
N GLY A 116 1.42 -13.65 -2.36
CA GLY A 116 2.11 -14.71 -1.64
C GLY A 116 1.33 -16.03 -1.59
N ARG A 117 0.00 -15.96 -1.59
CA ARG A 117 -0.84 -17.16 -1.71
C ARG A 117 -0.95 -17.68 -3.14
N ALA A 118 -0.88 -16.80 -4.13
CA ALA A 118 -0.99 -17.16 -5.53
C ALA A 118 0.31 -17.78 -6.08
N TYR A 119 1.46 -17.22 -5.70
CA TYR A 119 2.75 -17.52 -6.29
C TYR A 119 3.83 -17.93 -5.28
N GLY A 120 3.60 -17.77 -3.98
CA GLY A 120 4.62 -17.89 -2.93
C GLY A 120 5.39 -16.58 -2.72
N LEU A 121 5.71 -16.27 -1.45
CA LEU A 121 6.36 -15.00 -1.10
C LEU A 121 7.77 -14.83 -1.69
N GLU A 122 8.44 -15.92 -2.02
CA GLU A 122 9.79 -15.89 -2.61
C GLU A 122 9.77 -15.77 -4.15
N SER A 123 8.58 -15.87 -4.76
CA SER A 123 8.40 -15.86 -6.21
C SER A 123 7.73 -14.58 -6.74
N ILE A 124 7.75 -13.49 -5.97
CA ILE A 124 7.10 -12.22 -6.33
C ILE A 124 8.03 -11.00 -6.24
N PRO A 125 9.26 -11.06 -6.83
CA PRO A 125 10.21 -9.95 -6.74
C PRO A 125 9.66 -8.64 -7.33
N SER A 126 8.86 -8.70 -8.40
CA SER A 126 8.21 -7.53 -8.98
C SER A 126 7.26 -6.81 -8.02
N ALA A 127 6.53 -7.54 -7.17
CA ALA A 127 5.69 -6.95 -6.15
C ALA A 127 6.53 -6.25 -5.06
N TYR A 128 7.67 -6.83 -4.67
CA TYR A 128 8.58 -6.20 -3.71
C TYR A 128 9.26 -4.96 -4.29
N ALA A 129 9.67 -4.98 -5.56
CA ALA A 129 10.24 -3.81 -6.24
C ALA A 129 9.22 -2.66 -6.30
N ILE A 130 7.95 -2.96 -6.60
CA ILE A 130 6.86 -1.98 -6.53
C ILE A 130 6.75 -1.43 -5.10
N ILE A 131 6.64 -2.29 -4.09
CA ILE A 131 6.44 -1.88 -2.69
C ILE A 131 7.58 -0.99 -2.19
N ALA A 132 8.82 -1.28 -2.59
CA ALA A 132 10.00 -0.50 -2.21
C ALA A 132 9.91 0.98 -2.62
N ILE A 133 9.27 1.27 -3.75
CA ILE A 133 9.16 2.62 -4.30
C ILE A 133 7.78 3.23 -3.98
N HIS A 134 6.76 2.43 -3.67
CA HIS A 134 5.36 2.86 -3.65
C HIS A 134 5.10 4.02 -2.69
N ALA A 135 5.51 3.90 -1.43
CA ALA A 135 5.28 4.97 -0.47
C ALA A 135 6.13 6.23 -0.79
N PRO A 136 7.45 6.14 -1.08
CA PRO A 136 8.22 7.30 -1.52
C PRO A 136 7.59 8.03 -2.72
N PHE A 137 7.17 7.30 -3.74
CA PHE A 137 6.54 7.86 -4.93
C PHE A 137 5.23 8.58 -4.61
N CYS A 138 4.33 7.91 -3.91
CA CYS A 138 3.03 8.48 -3.57
C CYS A 138 3.16 9.70 -2.65
N TYR A 139 4.00 9.62 -1.61
CA TYR A 139 4.22 10.76 -0.71
C TYR A 139 4.89 11.93 -1.42
N LEU A 140 5.84 11.68 -2.33
CA LEU A 140 6.45 12.75 -3.14
C LEU A 140 5.38 13.50 -3.93
N ILE A 141 4.51 12.81 -4.64
CA ILE A 141 3.43 13.43 -5.43
C ILE A 141 2.43 14.14 -4.53
N GLY A 142 1.93 13.44 -3.50
CA GLY A 142 0.88 13.98 -2.64
C GLY A 142 1.34 15.19 -1.83
N ILE A 143 2.53 15.14 -1.23
CA ILE A 143 3.09 16.25 -0.45
C ILE A 143 3.39 17.42 -1.39
N THR A 144 4.03 17.17 -2.54
CA THR A 144 4.33 18.22 -3.52
C THR A 144 3.05 18.95 -3.96
N ALA A 145 2.01 18.21 -4.33
CA ALA A 145 0.74 18.78 -4.72
C ALA A 145 0.10 19.62 -3.59
N MET A 146 0.16 19.12 -2.36
CA MET A 146 -0.40 19.81 -1.20
C MET A 146 0.38 21.08 -0.84
N GLU A 147 1.70 21.04 -0.89
CA GLU A 147 2.55 22.21 -0.61
C GLU A 147 2.37 23.29 -1.70
N ILE A 148 2.23 22.90 -2.97
CA ILE A 148 1.86 23.83 -4.07
C ILE A 148 0.51 24.48 -3.79
N ALA A 149 -0.48 23.72 -3.34
CA ALA A 149 -1.83 24.25 -3.09
C ALA A 149 -1.89 25.20 -1.88
N LYS A 150 -1.04 24.99 -0.88
CA LYS A 150 -1.03 25.78 0.37
C LYS A 150 -0.10 27.00 0.35
N SER A 151 0.88 27.02 -0.52
CA SER A 151 1.96 28.02 -0.51
C SER A 151 1.97 28.87 -1.79
N GLU A 152 2.07 30.17 -1.63
CA GLU A 152 2.33 31.06 -2.77
C GLU A 152 3.77 30.92 -3.33
N LYS A 153 4.69 30.35 -2.52
CA LYS A 153 6.09 30.13 -2.93
C LYS A 153 6.56 28.77 -2.42
N LEU A 154 6.72 27.82 -3.36
CA LEU A 154 7.29 26.50 -3.06
C LEU A 154 8.76 26.64 -2.65
N LYS A 155 9.10 26.25 -1.43
CA LYS A 155 10.48 26.17 -0.97
C LYS A 155 10.98 24.73 -1.08
N ILE A 156 11.81 24.45 -2.08
CA ILE A 156 12.33 23.10 -2.38
C ILE A 156 12.93 22.43 -1.14
N LYS A 157 13.64 23.19 -0.29
CA LYS A 157 14.20 22.66 0.96
C LYS A 157 13.14 22.18 1.94
N GLU A 158 12.05 22.93 2.11
CA GLU A 158 10.94 22.57 3.01
C GLU A 158 10.19 21.35 2.46
N LEU A 159 9.97 21.30 1.14
CA LEU A 159 9.40 20.13 0.47
C LEU A 159 10.26 18.89 0.71
N PHE A 160 11.56 18.96 0.44
CA PHE A 160 12.49 17.83 0.67
C PHE A 160 12.46 17.34 2.12
N LEU A 161 12.48 18.26 3.08
CA LEU A 161 12.40 17.94 4.50
C LEU A 161 11.07 17.26 4.87
N SER A 162 9.95 17.74 4.32
CA SER A 162 8.62 17.19 4.59
C SER A 162 8.49 15.77 4.03
N VAL A 163 8.92 15.54 2.80
CA VAL A 163 8.93 14.20 2.16
C VAL A 163 9.86 13.26 2.93
N SER A 164 11.10 13.68 3.22
CA SER A 164 12.06 12.88 3.99
C SER A 164 11.51 12.50 5.36
N LYS A 165 10.93 13.46 6.08
CA LYS A 165 10.33 13.20 7.39
C LYS A 165 9.17 12.21 7.32
N ALA A 166 8.33 12.26 6.28
CA ALA A 166 7.24 11.30 6.09
C ALA A 166 7.79 9.88 5.83
N ILE A 167 8.84 9.76 5.02
CA ILE A 167 9.51 8.50 4.71
C ILE A 167 10.20 7.92 5.96
N PHE A 168 11.07 8.68 6.62
CA PHE A 168 11.88 8.19 7.75
C PHE A 168 11.08 7.96 9.04
N LYS A 169 9.85 8.49 9.15
CA LYS A 169 8.93 8.15 10.24
C LYS A 169 8.14 6.87 10.00
N ASN A 170 8.16 6.35 8.79
CA ASN A 170 7.42 5.15 8.43
C ASN A 170 8.29 3.91 8.69
N SER A 171 7.88 3.05 9.61
CA SER A 171 8.59 1.81 9.97
C SER A 171 8.80 0.88 8.77
N LEU A 172 7.87 0.86 7.81
CA LEU A 172 8.01 0.07 6.58
C LEU A 172 9.19 0.56 5.75
N MET A 173 9.35 1.88 5.64
CA MET A 173 10.47 2.50 4.91
C MET A 173 11.81 2.25 5.58
N ILE A 174 11.82 2.18 6.91
CA ILE A 174 13.03 1.78 7.67
C ILE A 174 13.41 0.34 7.31
N GLY A 175 12.44 -0.59 7.32
CA GLY A 175 12.67 -1.99 6.92
C GLY A 175 13.22 -2.09 5.49
N ILE A 176 12.61 -1.39 4.53
CA ILE A 176 13.07 -1.34 3.13
C ILE A 176 14.48 -0.77 3.04
N GLY A 177 14.76 0.38 3.69
CA GLY A 177 16.07 1.02 3.66
C GLY A 177 17.18 0.16 4.24
N LEU A 178 16.92 -0.52 5.36
CA LEU A 178 17.84 -1.49 5.94
C LEU A 178 18.01 -2.72 5.03
N GLY A 179 16.97 -3.14 4.32
CA GLY A 179 17.03 -4.21 3.33
C GLY A 179 17.95 -3.86 2.16
N PHE A 180 17.85 -2.65 1.61
CA PHE A 180 18.77 -2.16 0.58
C PHE A 180 20.22 -2.11 1.10
N LEU A 181 20.42 -1.58 2.31
CA LEU A 181 21.75 -1.50 2.92
C LEU A 181 22.37 -2.90 3.07
N ALA A 182 21.60 -3.86 3.58
CA ALA A 182 22.05 -5.25 3.75
C ALA A 182 22.34 -5.92 2.39
N ASN A 183 21.55 -5.64 1.36
CA ASN A 183 21.76 -6.13 0.01
C ASN A 183 23.06 -5.58 -0.59
N PHE A 184 23.25 -4.26 -0.56
CA PHE A 184 24.49 -3.61 -1.07
C PHE A 184 25.75 -4.04 -0.32
N MET A 185 25.63 -4.36 0.97
CA MET A 185 26.75 -4.85 1.78
C MET A 185 26.97 -6.35 1.66
N GLU A 186 26.17 -7.06 0.85
CA GLU A 186 26.17 -8.52 0.73
C GLU A 186 26.13 -9.22 2.11
N LEU A 187 25.31 -8.66 3.01
CA LEU A 187 25.25 -9.09 4.41
C LEU A 187 24.88 -10.57 4.52
N THR A 188 25.64 -11.32 5.28
CA THR A 188 25.32 -12.70 5.67
C THR A 188 24.94 -12.75 7.15
N LEU A 189 23.76 -13.31 7.45
CA LEU A 189 23.32 -13.49 8.81
C LEU A 189 23.72 -14.88 9.33
N PRO A 190 24.17 -15.00 10.60
CA PRO A 190 24.29 -16.31 11.27
C PRO A 190 22.94 -17.04 11.24
N SER A 191 22.95 -18.38 11.18
CA SER A 191 21.73 -19.20 11.09
C SER A 191 20.69 -18.85 12.15
N ALA A 192 21.10 -18.74 13.42
CA ALA A 192 20.20 -18.39 14.51
C ALA A 192 19.51 -17.03 14.32
N ALA A 193 20.20 -16.01 13.76
CA ALA A 193 19.62 -14.70 13.48
C ALA A 193 18.64 -14.78 12.29
N SER A 194 19.00 -15.55 11.26
CA SER A 194 18.12 -15.81 10.11
C SER A 194 16.85 -16.55 10.54
N ASP A 195 16.95 -17.56 11.40
CA ASP A 195 15.81 -18.30 11.92
C ASP A 195 14.89 -17.41 12.77
N ALA A 196 15.47 -16.59 13.65
CA ALA A 196 14.70 -15.62 14.45
C ALA A 196 13.97 -14.61 13.55
N LEU A 197 14.63 -14.08 12.51
CA LEU A 197 14.00 -13.22 11.52
C LEU A 197 12.83 -13.93 10.82
N ASN A 198 13.02 -15.18 10.42
CA ASN A 198 12.00 -15.98 9.75
C ASN A 198 10.77 -16.23 10.65
N LEU A 199 10.93 -16.41 11.94
CA LEU A 199 9.81 -16.54 12.89
C LEU A 199 8.96 -15.26 12.93
N ILE A 200 9.60 -14.09 12.97
CA ILE A 200 8.90 -12.79 12.94
C ILE A 200 8.20 -12.59 11.59
N VAL A 201 8.89 -12.88 10.49
CA VAL A 201 8.35 -12.73 9.13
C VAL A 201 7.10 -13.57 8.91
N ARG A 202 7.06 -14.80 9.44
CA ARG A 202 5.86 -15.66 9.33
C ARG A 202 4.65 -15.11 10.06
N ALA A 203 4.84 -14.33 11.11
CA ALA A 203 3.75 -13.70 11.85
C ALA A 203 3.23 -12.42 11.16
N ALA A 204 3.99 -11.82 10.24
CA ALA A 204 3.73 -10.51 9.69
C ALA A 204 2.35 -10.38 9.03
N LEU A 205 2.08 -11.16 8.00
CA LEU A 205 0.82 -11.08 7.25
C LEU A 205 -0.39 -11.54 8.08
N PRO A 206 -0.36 -12.67 8.81
CA PRO A 206 -1.47 -13.09 9.67
C PRO A 206 -1.85 -12.03 10.72
N ALA A 207 -0.86 -11.49 11.44
CA ALA A 207 -1.10 -10.47 12.46
C ALA A 207 -1.64 -9.16 11.83
N ALA A 208 -1.10 -8.76 10.69
CA ALA A 208 -1.52 -7.55 10.00
C ALA A 208 -2.93 -7.65 9.42
N LEU A 209 -3.30 -8.77 8.81
CA LEU A 209 -4.65 -8.99 8.26
C LEU A 209 -5.71 -9.05 9.37
N PHE A 210 -5.41 -9.79 10.45
CA PHE A 210 -6.28 -9.83 11.62
C PHE A 210 -6.44 -8.43 12.23
N GLY A 211 -5.31 -7.72 12.44
CA GLY A 211 -5.30 -6.36 12.95
C GLY A 211 -6.06 -5.39 12.05
N LEU A 212 -5.93 -5.52 10.72
CA LEU A 212 -6.71 -4.73 9.76
C LEU A 212 -8.21 -4.92 9.99
N GLY A 213 -8.68 -6.17 10.11
CA GLY A 213 -10.08 -6.48 10.41
C GLY A 213 -10.55 -5.78 11.69
N GLY A 214 -9.78 -5.87 12.78
CA GLY A 214 -10.11 -5.22 14.04
C GLY A 214 -10.14 -3.69 13.94
N VAL A 215 -9.23 -3.09 13.18
CA VAL A 215 -9.21 -1.64 12.93
C VAL A 215 -10.44 -1.20 12.12
N LEU A 216 -10.88 -1.99 11.14
CA LEU A 216 -12.03 -1.65 10.30
C LEU A 216 -13.34 -1.49 11.08
N VAL A 217 -13.50 -2.13 12.25
CA VAL A 217 -14.69 -1.95 13.13
C VAL A 217 -14.88 -0.49 13.57
N ARG A 218 -13.78 0.26 13.71
CA ARG A 218 -13.82 1.67 14.15
C ARG A 218 -14.31 2.63 13.06
N TYR A 219 -14.32 2.17 11.82
CA TYR A 219 -14.71 3.01 10.70
C TYR A 219 -16.17 2.73 10.32
N ASN A 220 -17.01 3.75 10.45
CA ASN A 220 -18.33 3.76 9.85
C ASN A 220 -18.21 4.39 8.45
N PRO A 221 -18.71 3.75 7.38
CA PRO A 221 -18.72 4.36 6.06
C PRO A 221 -19.62 5.60 6.12
N LYS A 222 -19.00 6.76 6.16
CA LYS A 222 -19.67 8.07 6.21
C LYS A 222 -19.15 8.92 5.05
N GLY A 223 -19.99 9.81 4.55
CA GLY A 223 -19.64 10.75 3.50
C GLY A 223 -20.39 10.48 2.20
N ASP A 224 -19.87 11.04 1.13
CA ASP A 224 -20.47 10.93 -0.21
C ASP A 224 -20.20 9.53 -0.82
N LEU A 225 -21.22 8.67 -0.74
CA LEU A 225 -21.14 7.30 -1.26
C LEU A 225 -20.84 7.24 -2.76
N ARG A 226 -21.25 8.27 -3.54
CA ARG A 226 -20.95 8.33 -4.97
C ARG A 226 -19.48 8.57 -5.21
N LEU A 227 -18.87 9.46 -4.42
CA LEU A 227 -17.43 9.70 -4.47
C LEU A 227 -16.63 8.47 -4.01
N ILE A 228 -17.07 7.78 -2.95
CA ILE A 228 -16.43 6.54 -2.48
C ILE A 228 -16.49 5.46 -3.58
N ALA A 229 -17.65 5.24 -4.18
CA ALA A 229 -17.81 4.29 -5.29
C ALA A 229 -16.91 4.66 -6.50
N TYR A 230 -16.85 5.94 -6.83
CA TYR A 230 -15.97 6.46 -7.89
C TYR A 230 -14.49 6.12 -7.61
N LEU A 231 -14.02 6.34 -6.37
CA LEU A 231 -12.65 6.01 -5.97
C LEU A 231 -12.38 4.50 -5.98
N CYS A 232 -13.34 3.69 -5.55
CA CYS A 232 -13.25 2.23 -5.65
C CYS A 232 -13.12 1.78 -7.12
N ILE A 233 -13.90 2.34 -8.04
CA ILE A 233 -13.78 2.05 -9.47
C ILE A 233 -12.39 2.40 -10.00
N ILE A 234 -11.88 3.58 -9.67
CA ILE A 234 -10.54 4.01 -10.09
C ILE A 234 -9.47 3.04 -9.56
N SER A 235 -9.50 2.75 -8.27
CA SER A 235 -8.46 1.93 -7.64
C SER A 235 -8.54 0.45 -8.03
N LEU A 236 -9.75 -0.14 -8.06
CA LEU A 236 -9.91 -1.57 -8.24
C LEU A 236 -10.03 -2.00 -9.72
N ILE A 237 -10.36 -1.07 -10.63
CA ILE A 237 -10.60 -1.39 -12.04
C ILE A 237 -9.65 -0.62 -12.94
N ILE A 238 -9.59 0.71 -12.83
CA ILE A 238 -8.80 1.54 -13.76
C ILE A 238 -7.30 1.29 -13.58
N HIS A 239 -6.81 1.26 -12.34
CA HIS A 239 -5.39 1.02 -12.07
C HIS A 239 -4.89 -0.31 -12.64
N PRO A 240 -5.49 -1.47 -12.32
CA PRO A 240 -5.03 -2.73 -12.88
C PRO A 240 -5.20 -2.80 -14.40
N LEU A 241 -6.24 -2.19 -14.99
CA LEU A 241 -6.40 -2.13 -16.44
C LEU A 241 -5.28 -1.35 -17.12
N ILE A 242 -4.88 -0.20 -16.59
CA ILE A 242 -3.76 0.58 -17.13
C ILE A 242 -2.46 -0.21 -16.99
N THR A 243 -2.19 -0.77 -15.81
CA THR A 243 -1.00 -1.58 -15.56
C THR A 243 -0.94 -2.76 -16.53
N LEU A 244 -2.05 -3.49 -16.69
CA LEU A 244 -2.17 -4.61 -17.64
C LEU A 244 -1.93 -4.16 -19.08
N THR A 245 -2.60 -3.09 -19.52
CA THR A 245 -2.52 -2.60 -20.90
C THR A 245 -1.10 -2.14 -21.23
N ILE A 246 -0.47 -1.35 -20.36
CA ILE A 246 0.90 -0.86 -20.58
C ILE A 246 1.88 -2.05 -20.59
N SER A 247 1.75 -2.98 -19.64
CA SER A 247 2.64 -4.14 -19.55
C SER A 247 2.52 -5.08 -20.73
N SER A 248 1.31 -5.28 -21.27
CA SER A 248 1.07 -6.18 -22.41
C SER A 248 1.32 -5.56 -23.77
N THR A 249 1.12 -4.22 -23.91
CA THR A 249 1.19 -3.54 -25.20
C THR A 249 2.59 -3.00 -25.49
N PHE A 250 3.26 -2.44 -24.48
CA PHE A 250 4.57 -1.79 -24.65
C PHE A 250 5.75 -2.68 -24.22
N PHE A 251 5.50 -3.68 -23.38
CA PHE A 251 6.52 -4.55 -22.84
C PHE A 251 6.07 -6.00 -22.92
N THR A 252 6.83 -6.85 -23.59
CA THR A 252 6.57 -8.31 -23.63
C THR A 252 7.10 -8.95 -22.36
N LEU A 253 6.39 -8.75 -21.22
CA LEU A 253 6.81 -9.27 -19.93
C LEU A 253 6.37 -10.71 -19.72
N GLN A 254 7.20 -11.46 -18.98
CA GLN A 254 6.85 -12.82 -18.56
C GLN A 254 5.68 -12.77 -17.55
N PRO A 255 4.76 -13.77 -17.56
CA PRO A 255 3.61 -13.81 -16.66
C PRO A 255 3.97 -13.69 -15.19
N GLU A 256 5.10 -14.30 -14.78
CA GLU A 256 5.62 -14.28 -13.40
C GLU A 256 6.00 -12.88 -12.93
N VAL A 257 6.36 -11.99 -13.85
CA VAL A 257 6.72 -10.60 -13.55
C VAL A 257 5.48 -9.72 -13.50
N PHE A 258 4.58 -9.86 -14.49
CA PHE A 258 3.51 -8.88 -14.64
C PHE A 258 2.24 -9.22 -13.85
N TYR A 259 1.89 -10.50 -13.64
CA TYR A 259 0.68 -10.82 -12.86
C TYR A 259 0.74 -10.35 -11.40
N PRO A 260 1.85 -10.53 -10.65
CA PRO A 260 1.93 -9.98 -9.30
C PRO A 260 1.75 -8.45 -9.25
N ALA A 261 2.24 -7.74 -10.27
CA ALA A 261 2.08 -6.30 -10.35
C ALA A 261 0.64 -5.88 -10.66
N VAL A 262 -0.05 -6.58 -11.58
CA VAL A 262 -1.47 -6.32 -11.87
C VAL A 262 -2.33 -6.62 -10.66
N ILE A 263 -2.06 -7.71 -9.93
CA ILE A 263 -2.73 -8.02 -8.66
C ILE A 263 -2.48 -6.89 -7.65
N THR A 264 -1.24 -6.42 -7.51
CA THR A 264 -0.90 -5.31 -6.62
C THR A 264 -1.63 -4.02 -7.01
N ALA A 265 -1.77 -3.74 -8.31
CA ALA A 265 -2.53 -2.61 -8.82
C ALA A 265 -4.05 -2.72 -8.55
N ALA A 266 -4.58 -3.94 -8.47
CA ALA A 266 -5.99 -4.20 -8.19
C ALA A 266 -6.34 -4.14 -6.69
N MET A 267 -5.38 -3.78 -5.81
CA MET A 267 -5.66 -3.69 -4.38
C MET A 267 -6.43 -2.42 -4.02
N ALA A 268 -7.32 -2.56 -3.04
CA ALA A 268 -8.02 -1.44 -2.42
C ALA A 268 -7.04 -0.36 -1.93
N PRO A 269 -7.49 0.89 -1.74
CA PRO A 269 -6.66 1.92 -1.13
C PRO A 269 -6.13 1.50 0.25
N GLY A 270 -4.85 1.77 0.49
CA GLY A 270 -4.17 1.39 1.74
C GLY A 270 -4.41 2.39 2.87
N MET A 271 -4.14 1.95 4.12
CA MET A 271 -4.27 2.80 5.32
C MET A 271 -3.44 4.10 5.27
N ASN A 272 -2.35 4.12 4.51
CA ASN A 272 -1.56 5.34 4.31
C ASN A 272 -2.35 6.45 3.60
N ALA A 273 -3.39 6.12 2.84
CA ALA A 273 -4.30 7.11 2.28
C ALA A 273 -5.04 7.88 3.38
N PHE A 274 -5.56 7.18 4.40
CA PHE A 274 -6.14 7.82 5.57
C PHE A 274 -5.09 8.60 6.39
N MET A 275 -3.88 8.06 6.54
CA MET A 275 -2.79 8.74 7.26
C MET A 275 -2.41 10.05 6.59
N PHE A 276 -2.32 10.09 5.25
CA PHE A 276 -2.08 11.32 4.49
C PHE A 276 -3.22 12.33 4.67
N ALA A 277 -4.46 11.90 4.51
CA ALA A 277 -5.64 12.74 4.72
C ALA A 277 -5.70 13.31 6.16
N ASN A 278 -5.31 12.51 7.15
CA ASN A 278 -5.24 12.93 8.55
C ASN A 278 -4.10 13.93 8.81
N MET A 279 -2.94 13.75 8.17
CA MET A 279 -1.77 14.64 8.31
C MET A 279 -2.12 16.08 7.86
N TYR A 280 -2.89 16.20 6.80
CA TYR A 280 -3.27 17.52 6.26
C TYR A 280 -4.65 18.02 6.74
N GLY A 281 -5.44 17.17 7.38
CA GLY A 281 -6.76 17.52 7.88
C GLY A 281 -7.89 17.45 6.84
N ASN A 282 -7.60 17.04 5.61
CA ASN A 282 -8.47 17.11 4.44
C ASN A 282 -9.04 15.75 4.04
N ALA A 283 -10.34 15.68 3.68
CA ALA A 283 -11.06 14.50 3.18
C ALA A 283 -10.89 13.21 4.02
N LYS A 284 -10.66 13.31 5.33
CA LYS A 284 -10.39 12.15 6.23
C LYS A 284 -11.46 11.07 6.15
N GLN A 285 -12.73 11.47 6.20
CA GLN A 285 -13.85 10.53 6.15
C GLN A 285 -13.92 9.79 4.82
N ILE A 286 -13.68 10.49 3.71
CA ILE A 286 -13.68 9.89 2.37
C ILE A 286 -12.55 8.87 2.26
N ALA A 287 -11.33 9.23 2.70
CA ALA A 287 -10.20 8.31 2.68
C ALA A 287 -10.46 7.05 3.52
N ALA A 288 -10.91 7.22 4.77
CA ALA A 288 -11.23 6.10 5.66
C ALA A 288 -12.34 5.20 5.10
N SER A 289 -13.43 5.81 4.59
CA SER A 289 -14.55 5.07 4.01
C SER A 289 -14.17 4.35 2.71
N THR A 290 -13.30 4.96 1.90
CA THR A 290 -12.82 4.30 0.66
C THR A 290 -11.92 3.10 0.97
N VAL A 291 -11.05 3.22 1.98
CA VAL A 291 -10.26 2.06 2.47
C VAL A 291 -11.19 0.94 2.94
N LEU A 292 -12.21 1.27 3.77
CA LEU A 292 -13.14 0.28 4.32
C LEU A 292 -13.97 -0.40 3.23
N VAL A 293 -14.59 0.37 2.33
CA VAL A 293 -15.49 -0.16 1.30
C VAL A 293 -14.72 -0.89 0.21
N GLY A 294 -13.49 -0.46 -0.09
CA GLY A 294 -12.64 -1.07 -1.09
C GLY A 294 -11.99 -2.38 -0.63
N THR A 295 -11.81 -2.55 0.70
CA THR A 295 -11.26 -3.79 1.29
C THR A 295 -12.34 -4.84 1.47
#